data_eeb376e876c9b917d36f49fd95b6e3ce
#
_entry.id   eeb376e876c9b917d36f49fd95b6e3ce
#
_cell.length_a   1.000
_cell.length_b   1.000
_cell.length_c   1.000
_cell.angle_alpha   90.00
_cell.angle_beta   90.00
_cell.angle_gamma   90.00
#
_symmetry.space_group_name_H-M   'P 1'
#
loop_
_entity.id
_entity.type
_entity.pdbx_description
1 polymer ?
#
loop_
_entity_poly.entity_id
_entity_poly.type
_entity_poly.pdbx_seq_one_letter_code
_entity_poly.pdbx_strand_id
1 'polypeptide(L)'
;MNIEDMILVSIDDHVVEPPDMFQNHVPAKYVDEAPKVIVTEAGIDQWVYQGKPTGVSGLNAVVSWPAEEWGRDPARFAEMRPGVYDVHERVRDMSRNGILASMCFPTFTGFSARHLNQHQAEVTIVMVQAYNDWHIDEWCAAYPDRFLPLALLPTWNPPAMVAEIKRVAAKGCRAVTMPEIPHLEGLPSYHDIDYWGPVFQTLSDENVVMCLHIGSGFGAISMAKDAPIDNLIVLATQISAIAAQDLLWGPAMRGYPDLRFAFSEGGIGWIPFYLDRCDRHYTNQRWLRRDFGGKLPSEVFKEHSLACYVTDPTALKLRHEIGIDTIAWECDFPHSDCFFPDAAESVYGELTAVGASDSDINKITFENSCRHFGWDPFAKTRREDATVGALRATATDVDVSIRPRAEWARLYAEKNLITTQP
;
A
#
# COMPACT_ATOMS: atom_id res chain seq x y z
N MET A 1 6.07 0.90 -28.18
CA MET A 1 5.53 -0.31 -27.48
C MET A 1 4.05 -0.40 -27.74
N ASN A 2 3.49 -1.62 -27.84
CA ASN A 2 2.05 -1.82 -27.84
C ASN A 2 1.58 -2.05 -26.40
N ILE A 3 0.33 -1.73 -26.12
CA ILE A 3 -0.27 -1.95 -24.80
C ILE A 3 -0.20 -3.42 -24.36
N GLU A 4 -0.43 -4.35 -25.27
CA GLU A 4 -0.38 -5.79 -25.01
C GLU A 4 1.02 -6.32 -24.63
N ASP A 5 2.08 -5.57 -24.98
CA ASP A 5 3.47 -5.93 -24.68
C ASP A 5 3.94 -5.35 -23.32
N MET A 6 3.13 -4.50 -22.68
CA MET A 6 3.46 -3.91 -21.37
C MET A 6 3.49 -4.97 -20.28
N ILE A 7 4.26 -4.69 -19.23
CA ILE A 7 4.25 -5.41 -17.96
C ILE A 7 3.86 -4.43 -16.87
N LEU A 8 2.87 -4.79 -16.07
CA LEU A 8 2.35 -3.95 -14.99
C LEU A 8 2.59 -4.60 -13.63
N VAL A 9 3.23 -3.88 -12.73
CA VAL A 9 3.39 -4.24 -11.32
C VAL A 9 2.81 -3.11 -10.49
N SER A 10 1.74 -3.39 -9.78
CA SER A 10 1.10 -2.46 -8.85
C SER A 10 1.73 -2.62 -7.48
N ILE A 11 2.25 -1.53 -6.93
CA ILE A 11 2.86 -1.54 -5.59
C ILE A 11 1.98 -0.87 -4.54
N ASP A 12 0.74 -0.62 -4.89
CA ASP A 12 -0.33 -0.26 -4.00
C ASP A 12 -1.66 -0.79 -4.50
N ASP A 13 -2.12 -1.81 -3.84
CA ASP A 13 -3.48 -2.33 -3.86
C ASP A 13 -3.90 -2.63 -2.43
N HIS A 14 -5.15 -3.06 -2.22
CA HIS A 14 -5.64 -3.40 -0.90
C HIS A 14 -6.20 -4.81 -0.85
N VAL A 15 -6.11 -5.41 0.34
CA VAL A 15 -6.77 -6.66 0.68
C VAL A 15 -7.73 -6.41 1.85
N VAL A 16 -8.95 -6.90 1.74
CA VAL A 16 -9.86 -6.99 2.89
C VAL A 16 -9.63 -8.33 3.54
N GLU A 17 -9.23 -8.31 4.80
CA GLU A 17 -8.91 -9.53 5.53
C GLU A 17 -10.16 -10.43 5.65
N PRO A 18 -10.05 -11.73 5.29
CA PRO A 18 -11.16 -12.67 5.48
C PRO A 18 -11.63 -12.69 6.94
N PRO A 19 -12.95 -12.83 7.19
CA PRO A 19 -13.50 -12.67 8.53
C PRO A 19 -13.01 -13.69 9.56
N ASP A 20 -12.47 -14.82 9.13
CA ASP A 20 -11.92 -15.91 9.96
C ASP A 20 -10.39 -15.92 10.00
N MET A 21 -9.72 -14.97 9.35
CA MET A 21 -8.25 -14.95 9.22
C MET A 21 -7.56 -15.03 10.58
N PHE A 22 -7.94 -14.22 11.55
CA PHE A 22 -7.28 -14.25 12.87
C PHE A 22 -7.56 -15.55 13.62
N GLN A 23 -8.78 -16.09 13.56
CA GLN A 23 -9.14 -17.35 14.22
C GLN A 23 -8.30 -18.51 13.71
N ASN A 24 -7.93 -18.49 12.44
CA ASN A 24 -7.14 -19.55 11.80
C ASN A 24 -5.64 -19.42 12.05
N HIS A 25 -5.13 -18.22 12.37
CA HIS A 25 -3.68 -17.95 12.43
C HIS A 25 -3.13 -17.60 13.82
N VAL A 26 -4.00 -17.28 14.79
CA VAL A 26 -3.53 -17.08 16.16
C VAL A 26 -3.33 -18.40 16.90
N PRO A 27 -2.35 -18.50 17.80
CA PRO A 27 -2.23 -19.67 18.67
C PRO A 27 -3.51 -19.89 19.49
N ALA A 28 -3.91 -21.14 19.69
CA ALA A 28 -5.19 -21.52 20.32
C ALA A 28 -5.49 -20.80 21.65
N LYS A 29 -4.48 -20.50 22.44
CA LYS A 29 -4.63 -19.78 23.73
C LYS A 29 -5.04 -18.33 23.60
N TYR A 30 -4.97 -17.72 22.39
CA TYR A 30 -5.31 -16.32 22.11
C TYR A 30 -6.54 -16.16 21.20
N VAL A 31 -7.20 -17.25 20.79
CA VAL A 31 -8.34 -17.21 19.87
C VAL A 31 -9.49 -16.35 20.43
N ASP A 32 -9.77 -16.45 21.73
CA ASP A 32 -10.82 -15.65 22.37
C ASP A 32 -10.51 -14.15 22.42
N GLU A 33 -9.22 -13.77 22.36
CA GLU A 33 -8.74 -12.39 22.35
C GLU A 33 -8.57 -11.83 20.94
N ALA A 34 -8.66 -12.68 19.91
CA ALA A 34 -8.43 -12.30 18.53
C ALA A 34 -9.54 -11.37 17.99
N PRO A 35 -9.19 -10.47 17.04
CA PRO A 35 -10.19 -9.76 16.27
C PRO A 35 -11.16 -10.73 15.60
N LYS A 36 -12.44 -10.37 15.56
CA LYS A 36 -13.48 -11.18 14.91
C LYS A 36 -14.53 -10.31 14.24
N VAL A 37 -15.14 -10.84 13.21
CA VAL A 37 -16.29 -10.20 12.57
C VAL A 37 -17.57 -10.67 13.23
N ILE A 38 -18.45 -9.73 13.55
CA ILE A 38 -19.82 -10.00 13.98
C ILE A 38 -20.80 -9.39 13.00
N VAL A 39 -21.98 -9.97 12.88
CA VAL A 39 -23.11 -9.34 12.18
C VAL A 39 -23.89 -8.51 13.21
N THR A 40 -23.99 -7.20 13.00
CA THR A 40 -24.74 -6.31 13.88
C THR A 40 -26.24 -6.48 13.69
N GLU A 41 -27.07 -5.94 14.62
CA GLU A 41 -28.54 -5.91 14.48
C GLU A 41 -29.02 -5.23 13.19
N ALA A 42 -28.21 -4.30 12.66
CA ALA A 42 -28.46 -3.64 11.37
C ALA A 42 -28.04 -4.50 10.15
N GLY A 43 -27.53 -5.71 10.35
CA GLY A 43 -27.06 -6.60 9.29
C GLY A 43 -25.74 -6.17 8.66
N ILE A 44 -24.89 -5.45 9.40
CA ILE A 44 -23.59 -4.97 8.96
C ILE A 44 -22.50 -5.92 9.50
N ASP A 45 -21.55 -6.30 8.67
CA ASP A 45 -20.38 -7.06 9.07
C ASP A 45 -19.37 -6.11 9.74
N GLN A 46 -19.15 -6.29 11.05
CA GLN A 46 -18.35 -5.39 11.87
C GLN A 46 -17.20 -6.11 12.53
N TRP A 47 -15.99 -5.63 12.30
CA TRP A 47 -14.83 -6.06 13.08
C TRP A 47 -14.94 -5.60 14.53
N VAL A 48 -14.66 -6.51 15.45
CA VAL A 48 -14.59 -6.25 16.88
C VAL A 48 -13.25 -6.75 17.43
N TYR A 49 -12.54 -5.87 18.12
CA TYR A 49 -11.29 -6.23 18.81
C TYR A 49 -11.34 -5.70 20.25
N GLN A 50 -10.99 -6.55 21.22
CA GLN A 50 -11.07 -6.25 22.65
C GLN A 50 -12.42 -5.64 23.08
N GLY A 51 -13.51 -6.21 22.57
CA GLY A 51 -14.88 -5.81 22.89
C GLY A 51 -15.35 -4.49 22.29
N LYS A 52 -14.58 -3.88 21.40
CA LYS A 52 -14.92 -2.62 20.74
C LYS A 52 -15.02 -2.80 19.23
N PRO A 53 -16.01 -2.17 18.57
CA PRO A 53 -16.01 -2.03 17.13
C PRO A 53 -14.72 -1.36 16.66
N THR A 54 -14.07 -1.94 15.65
CA THR A 54 -12.75 -1.49 15.20
C THR A 54 -12.67 -1.62 13.69
N GLY A 55 -12.15 -0.56 13.05
CA GLY A 55 -11.97 -0.53 11.61
C GLY A 55 -13.26 -0.53 10.82
N VAL A 56 -13.11 -0.59 9.53
CA VAL A 56 -14.19 -0.68 8.53
C VAL A 56 -13.98 -1.93 7.69
N SER A 57 -15.05 -2.66 7.40
CA SER A 57 -14.93 -3.98 6.77
C SER A 57 -14.47 -3.91 5.32
N GLY A 58 -14.69 -2.82 4.61
CA GLY A 58 -14.38 -2.75 3.19
C GLY A 58 -13.63 -1.49 2.73
N LEU A 59 -13.56 -0.44 3.53
CA LEU A 59 -12.87 0.83 3.27
C LEU A 59 -12.77 1.17 1.77
N ASN A 60 -13.86 1.68 1.16
CA ASN A 60 -13.88 2.05 -0.26
C ASN A 60 -13.62 0.87 -1.25
N ALA A 61 -13.88 -0.38 -0.84
CA ALA A 61 -13.76 -1.55 -1.74
C ALA A 61 -14.96 -1.62 -2.70
N VAL A 62 -15.04 -0.67 -3.64
CA VAL A 62 -16.21 -0.39 -4.48
C VAL A 62 -16.03 -0.82 -5.94
N VAL A 63 -14.94 -1.48 -6.25
CA VAL A 63 -14.65 -1.98 -7.59
C VAL A 63 -15.82 -2.78 -8.17
N SER A 64 -16.16 -2.51 -9.43
CA SER A 64 -17.31 -3.09 -10.15
C SER A 64 -18.69 -2.67 -9.64
N TRP A 65 -18.80 -1.61 -8.83
CA TRP A 65 -20.06 -0.96 -8.50
C TRP A 65 -20.31 0.25 -9.40
N PRO A 66 -21.58 0.63 -9.65
CA PRO A 66 -21.86 1.91 -10.28
C PRO A 66 -21.37 3.07 -9.41
N ALA A 67 -20.82 4.11 -10.04
CA ALA A 67 -20.21 5.24 -9.33
C ALA A 67 -21.16 5.94 -8.35
N GLU A 68 -22.46 5.90 -8.62
CA GLU A 68 -23.52 6.48 -7.76
C GLU A 68 -23.66 5.73 -6.42
N GLU A 69 -23.14 4.50 -6.33
CA GLU A 69 -23.15 3.68 -5.11
C GLU A 69 -21.81 3.68 -4.38
N TRP A 70 -20.81 4.36 -4.91
CA TRP A 70 -19.51 4.43 -4.26
C TRP A 70 -19.58 5.12 -2.91
N GLY A 71 -18.75 4.66 -1.97
CA GLY A 71 -18.69 5.20 -0.62
C GLY A 71 -17.56 4.59 0.17
N ARG A 72 -17.42 5.02 1.44
CA ARG A 72 -16.31 4.55 2.29
C ARG A 72 -16.42 3.09 2.66
N ASP A 73 -17.65 2.59 2.81
CA ASP A 73 -17.91 1.30 3.44
C ASP A 73 -18.90 0.46 2.67
N PRO A 74 -18.46 -0.63 2.03
CA PRO A 74 -19.30 -1.80 1.93
C PRO A 74 -19.68 -2.25 3.34
N ALA A 75 -20.99 -2.39 3.56
CA ALA A 75 -21.49 -2.78 4.87
C ALA A 75 -21.38 -4.29 5.13
N ARG A 76 -21.16 -5.09 4.08
CA ARG A 76 -21.10 -6.56 4.14
C ARG A 76 -20.05 -7.12 3.17
N PHE A 77 -19.40 -8.21 3.56
CA PHE A 77 -18.50 -8.94 2.66
C PHE A 77 -19.18 -9.40 1.37
N ALA A 78 -20.44 -9.86 1.47
CA ALA A 78 -21.23 -10.30 0.33
C ALA A 78 -21.52 -9.18 -0.71
N GLU A 79 -21.31 -7.92 -0.36
CA GLU A 79 -21.48 -6.78 -1.27
C GLU A 79 -20.21 -6.49 -2.09
N MET A 80 -19.07 -7.03 -1.69
CA MET A 80 -17.78 -6.79 -2.33
C MET A 80 -17.50 -7.83 -3.42
N ARG A 81 -16.70 -7.42 -4.42
CA ARG A 81 -16.15 -8.34 -5.40
C ARG A 81 -15.22 -9.36 -4.72
N PRO A 82 -15.31 -10.67 -4.99
CA PRO A 82 -14.52 -11.69 -4.29
C PRO A 82 -13.01 -11.48 -4.35
N GLY A 83 -12.46 -10.98 -5.47
CA GLY A 83 -11.02 -10.68 -5.58
C GLY A 83 -10.48 -9.71 -4.53
N VAL A 84 -11.36 -9.10 -3.73
CA VAL A 84 -10.98 -8.23 -2.61
C VAL A 84 -10.47 -9.02 -1.42
N TYR A 85 -11.01 -10.23 -1.16
CA TYR A 85 -10.71 -11.06 0.01
C TYR A 85 -10.38 -12.53 -0.31
N ASP A 86 -10.48 -12.95 -1.56
CA ASP A 86 -10.12 -14.29 -2.06
C ASP A 86 -8.96 -14.18 -3.04
N VAL A 87 -7.82 -14.79 -2.69
CA VAL A 87 -6.59 -14.70 -3.48
C VAL A 87 -6.71 -15.32 -4.87
N HIS A 88 -7.51 -16.37 -5.01
CA HIS A 88 -7.70 -17.05 -6.30
C HIS A 88 -8.50 -16.18 -7.27
N GLU A 89 -9.55 -15.52 -6.77
CA GLU A 89 -10.32 -14.55 -7.55
C GLU A 89 -9.48 -13.27 -7.79
N ARG A 90 -8.65 -12.83 -6.83
CA ARG A 90 -7.75 -11.71 -6.99
C ARG A 90 -6.79 -11.90 -8.17
N VAL A 91 -6.16 -13.05 -8.30
CA VAL A 91 -5.22 -13.31 -9.40
C VAL A 91 -5.94 -13.34 -10.75
N ARG A 92 -7.19 -13.79 -10.79
CA ARG A 92 -8.02 -13.73 -12.01
C ARG A 92 -8.36 -12.29 -12.37
N ASP A 93 -8.73 -11.47 -11.39
CA ASP A 93 -9.00 -10.05 -11.58
C ASP A 93 -7.75 -9.30 -12.05
N MET A 94 -6.59 -9.53 -11.43
CA MET A 94 -5.32 -8.98 -11.86
C MET A 94 -4.99 -9.38 -13.30
N SER A 95 -5.15 -10.66 -13.65
CA SER A 95 -4.91 -11.14 -15.02
C SER A 95 -5.86 -10.48 -16.03
N ARG A 96 -7.13 -10.32 -15.68
CA ARG A 96 -8.10 -9.62 -16.52
C ARG A 96 -7.77 -8.15 -16.71
N ASN A 97 -7.22 -7.50 -15.68
CA ASN A 97 -6.76 -6.11 -15.72
C ASN A 97 -5.36 -5.94 -16.36
N GLY A 98 -4.69 -7.06 -16.70
CA GLY A 98 -3.34 -7.05 -17.30
C GLY A 98 -2.22 -6.82 -16.29
N ILE A 99 -2.47 -6.96 -14.99
CA ILE A 99 -1.50 -6.74 -13.91
C ILE A 99 -0.77 -8.04 -13.58
N LEU A 100 0.56 -8.03 -13.71
CA LEU A 100 1.41 -9.16 -13.38
C LEU A 100 1.45 -9.39 -11.88
N ALA A 101 1.75 -8.36 -11.11
CA ALA A 101 1.91 -8.50 -9.67
C ALA A 101 1.39 -7.31 -8.90
N SER A 102 1.08 -7.55 -7.62
CA SER A 102 0.47 -6.60 -6.71
C SER A 102 1.14 -6.66 -5.33
N MET A 103 1.28 -5.52 -4.67
CA MET A 103 1.52 -5.41 -3.24
C MET A 103 0.24 -4.93 -2.58
N CYS A 104 -0.26 -5.69 -1.60
CA CYS A 104 -1.56 -5.41 -0.99
C CYS A 104 -1.40 -4.85 0.42
N PHE A 105 -1.88 -3.62 0.64
CA PHE A 105 -2.01 -3.03 1.96
C PHE A 105 -3.22 -3.61 2.72
N PRO A 106 -3.15 -3.68 4.05
CA PRO A 106 -4.25 -4.16 4.88
C PRO A 106 -5.40 -3.15 4.94
N THR A 107 -6.61 -3.64 5.21
CA THR A 107 -7.79 -2.79 5.41
C THR A 107 -8.19 -2.70 6.89
N PHE A 108 -8.57 -3.83 7.50
CA PHE A 108 -9.04 -3.85 8.89
C PHE A 108 -8.01 -3.36 9.90
N THR A 109 -6.75 -3.79 9.76
CA THR A 109 -5.70 -3.43 10.71
C THR A 109 -5.31 -1.96 10.63
N GLY A 110 -5.72 -1.27 9.55
CA GLY A 110 -5.22 0.04 9.16
C GLY A 110 -3.81 -0.04 8.57
N PHE A 111 -3.46 0.91 7.71
CA PHE A 111 -2.24 0.85 6.88
C PHE A 111 -0.94 0.76 7.68
N SER A 112 -0.92 1.25 8.92
CA SER A 112 0.23 1.16 9.85
C SER A 112 0.02 0.15 10.99
N ALA A 113 -0.90 -0.80 10.85
CA ALA A 113 -1.41 -1.64 11.94
C ALA A 113 -2.04 -0.83 13.09
N ARG A 114 -2.51 0.38 12.82
CA ARG A 114 -3.00 1.34 13.82
C ARG A 114 -4.07 0.75 14.73
N HIS A 115 -5.03 0.02 14.16
CA HIS A 115 -6.16 -0.53 14.92
C HIS A 115 -5.73 -1.63 15.90
N LEU A 116 -4.63 -2.31 15.65
CA LEU A 116 -4.01 -3.23 16.59
C LEU A 116 -3.11 -2.47 17.58
N ASN A 117 -2.21 -1.65 17.07
CA ASN A 117 -1.16 -0.99 17.84
C ASN A 117 -1.66 -0.02 18.91
N GLN A 118 -2.86 0.53 18.76
CA GLN A 118 -3.47 1.40 19.80
C GLN A 118 -3.66 0.71 21.16
N HIS A 119 -3.66 -0.62 21.22
CA HIS A 119 -3.83 -1.37 22.45
C HIS A 119 -2.52 -1.60 23.21
N GLN A 120 -1.36 -1.52 22.56
CA GLN A 120 -0.02 -1.59 23.13
C GLN A 120 0.19 -2.76 24.11
N ALA A 121 -0.41 -3.91 23.82
CA ALA A 121 -0.36 -5.10 24.67
C ALA A 121 0.49 -6.21 24.03
N GLU A 122 1.10 -7.08 24.82
CA GLU A 122 1.87 -8.21 24.28
C GLU A 122 1.05 -9.09 23.32
N VAL A 123 -0.23 -9.29 23.61
CA VAL A 123 -1.15 -10.02 22.72
C VAL A 123 -1.27 -9.36 21.35
N THR A 124 -1.11 -8.03 21.25
CA THR A 124 -1.12 -7.31 19.99
C THR A 124 0.04 -7.73 19.08
N ILE A 125 1.20 -8.05 19.64
CA ILE A 125 2.34 -8.57 18.87
C ILE A 125 1.95 -9.90 18.20
N VAL A 126 1.22 -10.76 18.92
CA VAL A 126 0.73 -12.03 18.38
C VAL A 126 -0.28 -11.80 17.24
N MET A 127 -1.14 -10.77 17.34
CA MET A 127 -2.08 -10.42 16.28
C MET A 127 -1.36 -9.89 15.03
N VAL A 128 -0.34 -9.05 15.21
CA VAL A 128 0.52 -8.58 14.11
C VAL A 128 1.21 -9.77 13.42
N GLN A 129 1.74 -10.70 14.19
CA GLN A 129 2.38 -11.92 13.65
C GLN A 129 1.39 -12.82 12.92
N ALA A 130 0.18 -12.97 13.44
CA ALA A 130 -0.87 -13.76 12.79
C ALA A 130 -1.27 -13.18 11.44
N TYR A 131 -1.43 -11.83 11.35
CA TYR A 131 -1.64 -11.16 10.07
C TYR A 131 -0.47 -11.42 9.09
N ASN A 132 0.76 -11.23 9.55
CA ASN A 132 1.95 -11.39 8.70
C ASN A 132 2.09 -12.84 8.21
N ASP A 133 1.82 -13.82 9.05
CA ASP A 133 1.87 -15.22 8.68
C ASP A 133 0.79 -15.58 7.65
N TRP A 134 -0.44 -15.13 7.84
CA TRP A 134 -1.50 -15.26 6.85
C TRP A 134 -1.12 -14.59 5.52
N HIS A 135 -0.69 -13.31 5.57
CA HIS A 135 -0.42 -12.54 4.36
C HIS A 135 0.76 -13.11 3.56
N ILE A 136 1.83 -13.52 4.26
CA ILE A 136 3.04 -14.06 3.59
C ILE A 136 2.83 -15.51 3.17
N ASP A 137 2.35 -16.37 4.10
CA ASP A 137 2.37 -17.82 3.93
C ASP A 137 1.12 -18.38 3.22
N GLU A 138 0.02 -17.62 3.17
CA GLU A 138 -1.20 -18.01 2.44
C GLU A 138 -1.50 -17.09 1.27
N TRP A 139 -1.76 -15.79 1.52
CA TRP A 139 -2.14 -14.87 0.46
C TRP A 139 -1.06 -14.76 -0.62
N CYS A 140 0.15 -14.37 -0.25
CA CYS A 140 1.23 -14.21 -1.22
C CYS A 140 1.80 -15.57 -1.69
N ALA A 141 1.93 -16.54 -0.80
CA ALA A 141 2.50 -17.84 -1.14
C ALA A 141 1.61 -18.70 -2.03
N ALA A 142 0.29 -18.42 -2.12
CA ALA A 142 -0.59 -19.07 -3.09
C ALA A 142 -0.11 -18.83 -4.54
N TYR A 143 0.45 -17.64 -4.82
CA TYR A 143 0.97 -17.24 -6.13
C TYR A 143 2.24 -16.38 -5.94
N PRO A 144 3.41 -16.99 -5.65
CA PRO A 144 4.60 -16.26 -5.18
C PRO A 144 5.22 -15.29 -6.19
N ASP A 145 4.89 -15.41 -7.47
CA ASP A 145 5.31 -14.52 -8.56
C ASP A 145 4.25 -13.47 -8.93
N ARG A 146 3.13 -13.42 -8.19
CA ARG A 146 2.03 -12.49 -8.39
C ARG A 146 1.88 -11.47 -7.24
N PHE A 147 2.59 -11.66 -6.13
CA PHE A 147 2.48 -10.78 -4.97
C PHE A 147 3.84 -10.44 -4.38
N LEU A 148 3.99 -9.17 -3.97
CA LEU A 148 5.07 -8.71 -3.11
C LEU A 148 4.54 -8.69 -1.67
N PRO A 149 5.09 -9.50 -0.75
CA PRO A 149 4.65 -9.50 0.63
C PRO A 149 4.93 -8.16 1.32
N LEU A 150 3.93 -7.65 2.04
CA LEU A 150 3.99 -6.45 2.88
C LEU A 150 3.64 -6.82 4.31
N ALA A 151 4.50 -6.53 5.27
CA ALA A 151 4.29 -6.90 6.66
C ALA A 151 3.92 -5.70 7.53
N LEU A 152 3.19 -5.99 8.61
CA LEU A 152 2.86 -5.06 9.69
C LEU A 152 3.93 -5.11 10.79
N LEU A 153 4.09 -4.02 11.53
CA LEU A 153 4.99 -3.96 12.69
C LEU A 153 4.25 -3.53 13.96
N PRO A 154 4.66 -4.03 15.15
CA PRO A 154 4.18 -3.53 16.44
C PRO A 154 4.87 -2.20 16.78
N THR A 155 4.42 -1.10 16.14
CA THR A 155 5.12 0.20 16.08
C THR A 155 5.36 0.86 17.43
N TRP A 156 4.65 0.46 18.48
CA TRP A 156 4.81 0.95 19.86
C TRP A 156 5.96 0.25 20.62
N ASN A 157 6.61 -0.79 20.05
CA ASN A 157 7.61 -1.61 20.73
C ASN A 157 8.85 -1.83 19.84
N PRO A 158 9.89 -0.97 19.93
CA PRO A 158 11.07 -1.07 19.07
C PRO A 158 11.77 -2.44 19.08
N PRO A 159 12.01 -3.11 20.22
CA PRO A 159 12.55 -4.46 20.21
C PRO A 159 11.71 -5.48 19.46
N ALA A 160 10.37 -5.40 19.57
CA ALA A 160 9.47 -6.27 18.84
C ALA A 160 9.44 -5.96 17.35
N MET A 161 9.54 -4.68 16.96
CA MET A 161 9.69 -4.29 15.55
C MET A 161 10.96 -4.91 14.95
N VAL A 162 12.11 -4.76 15.61
CA VAL A 162 13.39 -5.34 15.17
C VAL A 162 13.29 -6.86 15.00
N ALA A 163 12.69 -7.55 15.95
CA ALA A 163 12.49 -8.99 15.87
C ALA A 163 11.58 -9.39 14.71
N GLU A 164 10.50 -8.66 14.52
CA GLU A 164 9.52 -8.94 13.47
C GLU A 164 10.08 -8.66 12.06
N ILE A 165 10.81 -7.56 11.86
CA ILE A 165 11.51 -7.28 10.59
C ILE A 165 12.40 -8.46 10.19
N LYS A 166 13.24 -8.94 11.11
CA LYS A 166 14.12 -10.10 10.85
C LYS A 166 13.31 -11.36 10.54
N ARG A 167 12.22 -11.59 11.27
CA ARG A 167 11.36 -12.75 11.08
C ARG A 167 10.71 -12.77 9.70
N VAL A 168 10.13 -11.66 9.27
CA VAL A 168 9.46 -11.58 7.97
C VAL A 168 10.47 -11.52 6.81
N ALA A 169 11.63 -10.87 7.00
CA ALA A 169 12.71 -10.87 6.02
C ALA A 169 13.24 -12.30 5.75
N ALA A 170 13.35 -13.12 6.78
CA ALA A 170 13.73 -14.54 6.64
C ALA A 170 12.69 -15.37 5.85
N LYS A 171 11.41 -14.94 5.81
CA LYS A 171 10.36 -15.50 4.96
C LYS A 171 10.36 -14.93 3.52
N GLY A 172 11.27 -14.02 3.19
CA GLY A 172 11.35 -13.38 1.88
C GLY A 172 10.56 -12.08 1.72
N CYS A 173 9.91 -11.59 2.77
CA CYS A 173 9.25 -10.29 2.76
C CYS A 173 10.28 -9.15 2.64
N ARG A 174 10.02 -8.18 1.76
CA ARG A 174 10.94 -7.06 1.48
C ARG A 174 10.29 -5.70 1.71
N ALA A 175 9.10 -5.66 2.30
CA ALA A 175 8.37 -4.45 2.57
C ALA A 175 7.67 -4.51 3.93
N VAL A 176 7.67 -3.38 4.65
CA VAL A 176 6.87 -3.18 5.86
C VAL A 176 6.10 -1.88 5.73
N THR A 177 4.86 -1.85 6.20
CA THR A 177 4.09 -0.61 6.25
C THR A 177 4.25 0.08 7.60
N MET A 178 4.40 1.41 7.56
CA MET A 178 4.69 2.25 8.72
C MET A 178 3.80 3.50 8.71
N PRO A 179 3.55 4.13 9.87
CA PRO A 179 2.80 5.38 9.89
C PRO A 179 3.54 6.49 9.15
N GLU A 180 2.83 7.28 8.36
CA GLU A 180 3.41 8.45 7.67
C GLU A 180 3.95 9.48 8.68
N ILE A 181 3.18 9.73 9.73
CA ILE A 181 3.47 10.75 10.75
C ILE A 181 3.25 10.14 12.14
N PRO A 182 4.24 9.41 12.68
CA PRO A 182 4.07 8.57 13.88
C PRO A 182 3.60 9.34 15.12
N HIS A 183 3.97 10.62 15.27
CA HIS A 183 3.55 11.40 16.42
C HIS A 183 2.03 11.69 16.47
N LEU A 184 1.33 11.60 15.34
CA LEU A 184 -0.13 11.67 15.29
C LEU A 184 -0.80 10.39 15.80
N GLU A 185 -0.07 9.29 15.85
CA GLU A 185 -0.49 8.01 16.44
C GLU A 185 0.02 7.83 17.89
N GLY A 186 0.58 8.89 18.50
CA GLY A 186 1.09 8.87 19.86
C GLY A 186 2.46 8.22 20.02
N LEU A 187 3.19 8.05 18.92
CA LEU A 187 4.55 7.50 18.88
C LEU A 187 5.59 8.65 18.85
N PRO A 188 6.86 8.41 19.19
CA PRO A 188 7.93 9.37 18.90
C PRO A 188 8.02 9.70 17.41
N SER A 189 8.39 10.93 17.06
CA SER A 189 8.62 11.32 15.67
C SER A 189 9.83 10.58 15.10
N TYR A 190 9.96 10.50 13.76
CA TYR A 190 11.12 9.89 13.10
C TYR A 190 12.46 10.60 13.37
N HIS A 191 12.44 11.74 14.07
CA HIS A 191 13.64 12.42 14.54
C HIS A 191 14.21 11.80 15.83
N ASP A 192 13.44 11.01 16.58
CA ASP A 192 13.89 10.30 17.78
C ASP A 192 14.70 9.05 17.41
N ILE A 193 16.02 9.23 17.38
CA ILE A 193 16.95 8.16 16.97
C ILE A 193 17.11 7.06 18.03
N ASP A 194 16.85 7.37 19.29
CA ASP A 194 16.91 6.36 20.35
C ASP A 194 15.76 5.36 20.20
N TYR A 195 14.64 5.83 19.68
CA TYR A 195 13.48 4.99 19.38
C TYR A 195 13.58 4.30 18.01
N TRP A 196 13.78 5.05 16.92
CA TRP A 196 13.72 4.56 15.56
C TRP A 196 15.04 4.02 15.01
N GLY A 197 16.18 4.44 15.58
CA GLY A 197 17.49 4.06 15.08
C GLY A 197 17.71 2.55 14.93
N PRO A 198 17.38 1.73 15.94
CA PRO A 198 17.47 0.27 15.81
C PRO A 198 16.57 -0.30 14.71
N VAL A 199 15.40 0.30 14.46
CA VAL A 199 14.47 -0.10 13.40
C VAL A 199 15.04 0.26 12.03
N PHE A 200 15.51 1.49 11.84
CA PHE A 200 16.12 1.95 10.60
C PHE A 200 17.35 1.10 10.23
N GLN A 201 18.20 0.82 11.21
CA GLN A 201 19.35 -0.04 10.99
C GLN A 201 18.93 -1.45 10.56
N THR A 202 17.93 -2.02 11.21
CA THR A 202 17.45 -3.37 10.88
C THR A 202 16.82 -3.42 9.49
N LEU A 203 16.00 -2.43 9.13
CA LEU A 203 15.42 -2.34 7.77
C LEU A 203 16.52 -2.27 6.70
N SER A 204 17.56 -1.48 6.96
CA SER A 204 18.73 -1.35 6.09
C SER A 204 19.49 -2.67 5.96
N ASP A 205 19.83 -3.31 7.09
CA ASP A 205 20.59 -4.57 7.15
C ASP A 205 19.86 -5.73 6.45
N GLU A 206 18.54 -5.82 6.62
CA GLU A 206 17.69 -6.87 6.06
C GLU A 206 17.22 -6.53 4.63
N ASN A 207 17.57 -5.36 4.10
CA ASN A 207 17.15 -4.90 2.79
C ASN A 207 15.61 -4.86 2.64
N VAL A 208 14.93 -4.31 3.65
CA VAL A 208 13.47 -4.18 3.71
C VAL A 208 13.07 -2.72 3.51
N VAL A 209 12.15 -2.48 2.61
CA VAL A 209 11.64 -1.15 2.27
C VAL A 209 10.59 -0.70 3.28
N MET A 210 10.68 0.54 3.72
CA MET A 210 9.67 1.19 4.56
C MET A 210 8.61 1.85 3.68
N CYS A 211 7.42 1.28 3.66
CA CYS A 211 6.28 1.79 2.89
C CYS A 211 5.42 2.72 3.76
N LEU A 212 5.05 3.85 3.20
CA LEU A 212 4.25 4.91 3.82
C LEU A 212 3.04 5.16 2.92
N HIS A 213 1.86 4.80 3.41
CA HIS A 213 0.61 4.93 2.66
C HIS A 213 -0.23 6.08 3.21
N ILE A 214 -0.80 6.93 2.35
CA ILE A 214 -1.68 8.01 2.80
C ILE A 214 -2.84 7.45 3.64
N GLY A 215 -3.29 8.26 4.62
CA GLY A 215 -4.39 7.86 5.49
C GLY A 215 -4.03 7.78 6.97
N SER A 216 -2.81 7.35 7.33
CA SER A 216 -2.36 7.39 8.73
C SER A 216 -2.04 8.81 9.21
N GLY A 217 -1.69 9.70 8.30
CA GLY A 217 -1.27 11.07 8.57
C GLY A 217 -2.36 12.15 8.44
N PHE A 218 -3.63 11.83 8.23
CA PHE A 218 -4.71 12.81 8.00
C PHE A 218 -4.80 13.93 9.06
N GLY A 219 -4.42 13.67 10.29
CA GLY A 219 -4.35 14.68 11.34
C GLY A 219 -3.36 15.82 11.10
N ALA A 220 -2.43 15.70 10.13
CA ALA A 220 -1.50 16.77 9.76
C ALA A 220 -2.16 17.87 8.92
N ILE A 221 -3.30 17.59 8.29
CA ILE A 221 -4.03 18.55 7.48
C ILE A 221 -5.00 19.33 8.38
N SER A 222 -4.73 20.61 8.56
CA SER A 222 -5.62 21.49 9.33
C SER A 222 -6.56 22.24 8.39
N MET A 223 -7.85 21.98 8.52
CA MET A 223 -8.91 22.62 7.75
C MET A 223 -9.92 23.32 8.67
N ALA A 224 -10.76 24.17 8.09
CA ALA A 224 -11.93 24.70 8.79
C ALA A 224 -12.85 23.55 9.23
N LYS A 225 -13.52 23.72 10.40
CA LYS A 225 -14.37 22.66 10.97
C LYS A 225 -15.58 22.33 10.10
N ASP A 226 -16.01 23.24 9.28
CA ASP A 226 -17.14 23.17 8.35
C ASP A 226 -16.69 22.96 6.90
N ALA A 227 -15.41 22.68 6.67
CA ALA A 227 -14.92 22.35 5.35
C ALA A 227 -15.53 21.02 4.87
N PRO A 228 -15.92 20.91 3.58
CA PRO A 228 -16.38 19.65 3.02
C PRO A 228 -15.24 18.62 3.02
N ILE A 229 -15.60 17.34 3.09
CA ILE A 229 -14.65 16.22 3.10
C ILE A 229 -13.77 16.21 1.84
N ASP A 230 -14.26 16.75 0.73
CA ASP A 230 -13.52 16.89 -0.53
C ASP A 230 -12.17 17.58 -0.34
N ASN A 231 -12.12 18.59 0.54
CA ASN A 231 -10.86 19.29 0.84
C ASN A 231 -9.82 18.34 1.42
N LEU A 232 -10.21 17.44 2.32
CA LEU A 232 -9.32 16.45 2.91
C LEU A 232 -8.82 15.46 1.86
N ILE A 233 -9.74 14.93 1.04
CA ILE A 233 -9.42 13.96 0.00
C ILE A 233 -8.43 14.56 -1.02
N VAL A 234 -8.70 15.77 -1.52
CA VAL A 234 -7.82 16.45 -2.48
C VAL A 234 -6.44 16.78 -1.89
N LEU A 235 -6.39 17.11 -0.60
CA LEU A 235 -5.12 17.44 0.08
C LEU A 235 -4.37 16.22 0.63
N ALA A 236 -4.94 15.02 0.54
CA ALA A 236 -4.36 13.80 1.12
C ALA A 236 -2.92 13.56 0.63
N THR A 237 -2.65 13.80 -0.65
CA THR A 237 -1.30 13.65 -1.24
C THR A 237 -0.24 14.56 -0.58
N GLN A 238 -0.65 15.65 0.09
CA GLN A 238 0.28 16.51 0.82
C GLN A 238 0.85 15.85 2.07
N ILE A 239 0.19 14.81 2.57
CA ILE A 239 0.67 14.04 3.73
C ILE A 239 1.98 13.34 3.38
N SER A 240 2.05 12.70 2.21
CA SER A 240 3.29 12.09 1.71
C SER A 240 4.42 13.12 1.57
N ALA A 241 4.10 14.34 1.13
CA ALA A 241 5.09 15.41 1.08
C ALA A 241 5.60 15.80 2.48
N ILE A 242 4.72 15.85 3.50
CA ILE A 242 5.10 16.13 4.89
C ILE A 242 5.98 14.99 5.44
N ALA A 243 5.56 13.73 5.27
CA ALA A 243 6.32 12.56 5.70
C ALA A 243 7.70 12.50 5.03
N ALA A 244 7.77 12.75 3.72
CA ALA A 244 9.01 12.81 2.97
C ALA A 244 9.98 13.89 3.50
N GLN A 245 9.47 15.06 3.91
CA GLN A 245 10.29 16.11 4.49
C GLN A 245 10.83 15.71 5.87
N ASP A 246 10.01 15.08 6.72
CA ASP A 246 10.47 14.57 8.02
C ASP A 246 11.62 13.55 7.88
N LEU A 247 11.49 12.63 6.92
CA LEU A 247 12.52 11.62 6.65
C LEU A 247 13.78 12.21 6.01
N LEU A 248 13.63 13.15 5.07
CA LEU A 248 14.75 13.78 4.35
C LEU A 248 15.58 14.69 5.27
N TRP A 249 14.92 15.56 6.05
CA TRP A 249 15.61 16.47 6.96
C TRP A 249 15.97 15.82 8.30
N GLY A 250 15.36 14.69 8.61
CA GLY A 250 15.63 13.87 9.77
C GLY A 250 16.88 13.00 9.64
N PRO A 251 17.13 12.13 10.61
CA PRO A 251 18.26 11.19 10.58
C PRO A 251 18.06 10.04 9.60
N ALA A 252 16.82 9.72 9.20
CA ALA A 252 16.51 8.53 8.42
C ALA A 252 17.27 8.47 7.08
N MET A 253 17.05 9.41 6.16
CA MET A 253 17.75 9.42 4.86
C MET A 253 19.21 9.87 4.96
N ARG A 254 19.57 10.66 5.97
CA ARG A 254 20.94 11.16 6.11
C ARG A 254 21.88 10.24 6.87
N GLY A 255 21.33 9.39 7.74
CA GLY A 255 22.11 8.53 8.63
C GLY A 255 22.17 7.06 8.20
N TYR A 256 21.27 6.63 7.31
CA TYR A 256 21.13 5.23 6.88
C TYR A 256 21.12 5.15 5.35
N PRO A 257 22.30 5.09 4.69
CA PRO A 257 22.43 5.23 3.24
C PRO A 257 21.74 4.11 2.44
N ASP A 258 21.52 2.95 3.05
CA ASP A 258 20.90 1.80 2.38
C ASP A 258 19.40 1.68 2.70
N LEU A 259 18.86 2.55 3.59
CA LEU A 259 17.44 2.56 3.93
C LEU A 259 16.61 3.09 2.76
N ARG A 260 15.53 2.40 2.41
CA ARG A 260 14.67 2.74 1.28
C ARG A 260 13.23 2.98 1.72
N PHE A 261 12.56 3.88 1.01
CA PHE A 261 11.20 4.31 1.29
C PHE A 261 10.34 4.19 0.03
N ALA A 262 9.08 3.77 0.21
CA ALA A 262 8.05 3.87 -0.82
C ALA A 262 6.90 4.73 -0.30
N PHE A 263 6.41 5.67 -1.13
CA PHE A 263 5.30 6.57 -0.81
C PHE A 263 4.11 6.18 -1.66
N SER A 264 3.17 5.43 -1.06
CA SER A 264 2.01 4.85 -1.72
C SER A 264 0.81 5.80 -1.68
N GLU A 265 0.05 5.85 -2.77
CA GLU A 265 -1.12 6.71 -3.00
C GLU A 265 -0.84 8.22 -2.82
N GLY A 266 0.45 8.56 -2.71
CA GLY A 266 0.89 9.93 -2.45
C GLY A 266 0.91 10.84 -3.67
N GLY A 267 0.78 10.29 -4.88
CA GLY A 267 1.02 11.02 -6.11
C GLY A 267 2.47 11.52 -6.23
N ILE A 268 2.82 12.07 -7.39
CA ILE A 268 4.19 12.51 -7.68
C ILE A 268 4.31 13.99 -8.03
N GLY A 269 3.20 14.70 -8.13
CA GLY A 269 3.15 16.11 -8.57
C GLY A 269 3.78 17.09 -7.59
N TRP A 270 3.81 16.76 -6.30
CA TRP A 270 4.42 17.60 -5.26
C TRP A 270 5.96 17.54 -5.28
N ILE A 271 6.56 16.49 -5.82
CA ILE A 271 7.99 16.20 -5.70
C ILE A 271 8.87 17.29 -6.32
N PRO A 272 8.73 17.70 -7.59
CA PRO A 272 9.64 18.68 -8.19
C PRO A 272 9.57 20.03 -7.45
N PHE A 273 8.39 20.46 -7.05
CA PHE A 273 8.23 21.70 -6.27
C PHE A 273 9.00 21.65 -4.95
N TYR A 274 8.83 20.57 -4.17
CA TYR A 274 9.49 20.46 -2.87
C TYR A 274 10.98 20.23 -2.98
N LEU A 275 11.45 19.45 -3.96
CA LEU A 275 12.88 19.22 -4.15
C LEU A 275 13.63 20.51 -4.53
N ASP A 276 13.09 21.32 -5.45
CA ASP A 276 13.63 22.66 -5.76
C ASP A 276 13.71 23.54 -4.50
N ARG A 277 12.66 23.50 -3.67
CA ARG A 277 12.62 24.24 -2.40
C ARG A 277 13.67 23.76 -1.42
N CYS A 278 13.88 22.45 -1.32
CA CYS A 278 14.87 21.83 -0.43
C CYS A 278 16.29 22.26 -0.82
N ASP A 279 16.64 22.16 -2.08
CA ASP A 279 17.99 22.52 -2.57
C ASP A 279 18.27 24.01 -2.41
N ARG A 280 17.29 24.86 -2.73
CA ARG A 280 17.38 26.30 -2.50
C ARG A 280 17.55 26.63 -1.01
N HIS A 281 16.75 26.01 -0.14
CA HIS A 281 16.83 26.20 1.31
C HIS A 281 18.21 25.76 1.83
N TYR A 282 18.66 24.58 1.48
CA TYR A 282 19.95 24.03 1.87
C TYR A 282 21.10 24.96 1.46
N THR A 283 21.08 25.47 0.23
CA THR A 283 22.10 26.37 -0.28
C THR A 283 22.10 27.73 0.44
N ASN A 284 20.93 28.29 0.73
CA ASN A 284 20.79 29.65 1.29
C ASN A 284 20.89 29.67 2.82
N GLN A 285 20.51 28.59 3.52
CA GLN A 285 20.43 28.52 4.99
C GLN A 285 21.56 27.71 5.62
N ARG A 286 22.77 27.86 5.10
CA ARG A 286 23.98 27.12 5.57
C ARG A 286 24.28 27.29 7.05
N TRP A 287 23.78 28.35 7.68
CA TRP A 287 23.90 28.58 9.12
C TRP A 287 23.21 27.49 9.97
N LEU A 288 22.23 26.75 9.41
CA LEU A 288 21.59 25.61 10.07
C LEU A 288 22.50 24.36 10.14
N ARG A 289 23.64 24.38 9.43
CA ARG A 289 24.68 23.35 9.47
C ARG A 289 24.15 21.92 9.25
N ARG A 290 23.16 21.74 8.36
CA ARG A 290 22.72 20.41 7.97
C ARG A 290 23.75 19.79 7.03
N ASP A 291 24.04 18.51 7.22
CA ASP A 291 24.96 17.75 6.40
C ASP A 291 24.20 16.68 5.59
N PHE A 292 24.41 16.67 4.28
CA PHE A 292 23.90 15.69 3.34
C PHE A 292 25.04 14.91 2.66
N GLY A 293 26.21 14.83 3.30
CA GLY A 293 27.35 14.09 2.76
C GLY A 293 27.92 14.68 1.46
N GLY A 294 27.80 15.99 1.27
CA GLY A 294 28.25 16.68 0.04
C GLY A 294 27.24 16.65 -1.11
N LYS A 295 26.07 16.03 -0.94
CA LYS A 295 24.98 15.97 -1.92
C LYS A 295 23.96 17.09 -1.69
N LEU A 296 23.11 17.31 -2.68
CA LEU A 296 21.91 18.11 -2.51
C LEU A 296 20.78 17.26 -1.86
N PRO A 297 19.85 17.88 -1.11
CA PRO A 297 18.70 17.17 -0.59
C PRO A 297 17.90 16.40 -1.65
N SER A 298 17.75 16.96 -2.86
CA SER A 298 17.06 16.31 -3.97
C SER A 298 17.77 15.04 -4.44
N GLU A 299 19.10 15.00 -4.41
CA GLU A 299 19.88 13.80 -4.76
C GLU A 299 19.66 12.70 -3.74
N VAL A 300 19.73 13.05 -2.44
CA VAL A 300 19.50 12.09 -1.36
C VAL A 300 18.08 11.55 -1.40
N PHE A 301 17.05 12.39 -1.61
CA PHE A 301 15.69 11.92 -1.77
C PHE A 301 15.56 10.89 -2.90
N LYS A 302 16.12 11.17 -4.07
CA LYS A 302 16.06 10.28 -5.25
C LYS A 302 16.77 8.94 -5.05
N GLU A 303 17.83 8.92 -4.23
CA GLU A 303 18.56 7.68 -3.91
C GLU A 303 17.75 6.74 -2.99
N HIS A 304 16.93 7.30 -2.09
CA HIS A 304 16.22 6.54 -1.08
C HIS A 304 14.77 6.21 -1.44
N SER A 305 14.16 6.95 -2.35
CA SER A 305 12.70 7.01 -2.47
C SER A 305 12.19 6.36 -3.75
N LEU A 306 11.03 5.72 -3.65
CA LEU A 306 10.13 5.38 -4.74
C LEU A 306 8.78 6.04 -4.44
N ALA A 307 8.30 6.88 -5.34
CA ALA A 307 7.02 7.57 -5.20
C ALA A 307 6.02 7.03 -6.21
N CYS A 308 4.82 6.79 -5.74
CA CYS A 308 3.82 6.05 -6.47
C CYS A 308 2.64 6.93 -6.84
N TYR A 309 1.98 6.59 -7.94
CA TYR A 309 0.82 7.31 -8.42
C TYR A 309 -0.17 6.36 -9.13
N VAL A 310 -1.45 6.59 -8.93
CA VAL A 310 -2.53 5.97 -9.70
C VAL A 310 -2.71 6.71 -11.02
N THR A 311 -2.92 8.02 -10.97
CA THR A 311 -3.04 8.95 -12.11
C THR A 311 -2.45 10.31 -11.74
N ASP A 312 -1.50 10.82 -12.55
CA ASP A 312 -0.92 12.16 -12.36
C ASP A 312 -0.37 12.73 -13.67
N PRO A 313 -1.27 13.06 -14.63
CA PRO A 313 -0.89 13.47 -15.98
C PRO A 313 -0.07 14.77 -16.01
N THR A 314 -0.17 15.60 -14.98
CA THR A 314 0.62 16.84 -14.87
C THR A 314 2.05 16.52 -14.44
N ALA A 315 2.22 15.69 -13.44
CA ALA A 315 3.54 15.32 -12.94
C ALA A 315 4.34 14.48 -13.94
N LEU A 316 3.68 13.62 -14.70
CA LEU A 316 4.33 12.81 -15.74
C LEU A 316 5.05 13.63 -16.81
N LYS A 317 4.64 14.90 -17.03
CA LYS A 317 5.38 15.85 -17.89
C LYS A 317 6.74 16.21 -17.31
N LEU A 318 6.88 16.11 -15.99
CA LEU A 318 8.09 16.43 -15.22
C LEU A 318 8.82 15.19 -14.72
N ARG A 319 8.54 14.00 -15.30
CA ARG A 319 9.08 12.72 -14.83
C ARG A 319 10.60 12.66 -14.74
N HIS A 320 11.30 13.42 -15.60
CA HIS A 320 12.77 13.45 -15.58
C HIS A 320 13.31 14.39 -14.50
N GLU A 321 12.61 15.47 -14.19
CA GLU A 321 12.90 16.38 -13.07
C GLU A 321 12.65 15.69 -11.74
N ILE A 322 11.54 14.96 -11.63
CA ILE A 322 11.25 14.09 -10.46
C ILE A 322 12.36 13.05 -10.30
N GLY A 323 12.79 12.46 -11.39
CA GLY A 323 13.72 11.36 -11.47
C GLY A 323 13.01 10.10 -11.97
N ILE A 324 13.22 9.75 -13.22
CA ILE A 324 12.53 8.63 -13.88
C ILE A 324 12.69 7.28 -13.12
N ASP A 325 13.78 7.14 -12.36
CA ASP A 325 14.10 5.93 -11.60
C ASP A 325 13.43 5.91 -10.18
N THR A 326 12.74 6.99 -9.80
CA THR A 326 12.06 7.13 -8.50
C THR A 326 10.54 7.09 -8.60
N ILE A 327 10.01 6.81 -9.79
CA ILE A 327 8.57 6.79 -10.05
C ILE A 327 8.10 5.35 -10.24
N ALA A 328 6.98 4.99 -9.62
CA ALA A 328 6.28 3.76 -9.88
C ALA A 328 4.78 4.01 -10.09
N TRP A 329 4.16 3.15 -10.89
CA TRP A 329 2.72 3.10 -11.04
C TRP A 329 2.08 2.17 -10.01
N GLU A 330 0.84 2.49 -9.63
CA GLU A 330 0.00 1.70 -8.75
C GLU A 330 -1.45 1.69 -9.25
N CYS A 331 -2.22 0.65 -8.90
CA CYS A 331 -3.59 0.47 -9.36
C CYS A 331 -4.63 0.88 -8.32
N ASP A 332 -4.30 0.76 -7.04
CA ASP A 332 -5.19 1.01 -5.91
C ASP A 332 -6.46 0.13 -5.93
N PHE A 333 -6.36 -1.12 -6.44
CA PHE A 333 -7.50 -2.03 -6.39
C PHE A 333 -7.79 -2.44 -4.92
N PRO A 334 -9.03 -2.37 -4.42
CA PRO A 334 -10.32 -2.23 -5.12
C PRO A 334 -11.00 -0.88 -4.90
N HIS A 335 -10.26 0.17 -4.63
CA HIS A 335 -10.79 1.50 -4.30
C HIS A 335 -11.41 2.21 -5.51
N SER A 336 -12.07 3.34 -5.27
CA SER A 336 -12.74 4.12 -6.30
C SER A 336 -11.78 4.73 -7.34
N ASP A 337 -10.50 4.89 -7.00
CA ASP A 337 -9.48 5.43 -7.89
C ASP A 337 -8.93 4.39 -8.87
N CYS A 338 -9.20 3.08 -8.64
CA CYS A 338 -8.70 2.05 -9.54
C CYS A 338 -9.40 2.01 -10.90
N PHE A 339 -8.66 1.63 -11.93
CA PHE A 339 -9.15 1.50 -13.29
C PHE A 339 -9.39 0.02 -13.67
N PHE A 340 -10.27 -0.67 -12.95
CA PHE A 340 -10.63 -2.03 -13.28
C PHE A 340 -11.82 -2.06 -14.26
N PRO A 341 -11.76 -2.76 -15.40
CA PRO A 341 -10.68 -3.67 -15.86
C PRO A 341 -9.69 -3.03 -16.86
N ASP A 342 -9.58 -1.70 -16.90
CA ASP A 342 -8.92 -0.92 -17.94
C ASP A 342 -7.62 -0.22 -17.46
N ALA A 343 -6.95 -0.76 -16.43
CA ALA A 343 -5.73 -0.17 -15.87
C ALA A 343 -4.61 -0.02 -16.90
N ALA A 344 -4.44 -1.02 -17.77
CA ALA A 344 -3.42 -0.96 -18.81
C ALA A 344 -3.69 0.16 -19.83
N GLU A 345 -4.95 0.37 -20.20
CA GLU A 345 -5.38 1.46 -21.09
C GLU A 345 -5.15 2.82 -20.46
N SER A 346 -5.49 2.95 -19.17
CA SER A 346 -5.31 4.20 -18.43
C SER A 346 -3.83 4.60 -18.35
N VAL A 347 -2.97 3.74 -17.82
CA VAL A 347 -1.54 4.06 -17.65
C VAL A 347 -0.83 4.23 -18.99
N TYR A 348 -1.15 3.41 -19.99
CA TYR A 348 -0.60 3.55 -21.34
C TYR A 348 -1.01 4.88 -21.98
N GLY A 349 -2.30 5.25 -21.84
CA GLY A 349 -2.82 6.52 -22.36
C GLY A 349 -2.14 7.71 -21.73
N GLU A 350 -1.95 7.75 -20.42
CA GLU A 350 -1.25 8.83 -19.73
C GLU A 350 0.22 8.95 -20.15
N LEU A 351 0.95 7.84 -20.16
CA LEU A 351 2.37 7.84 -20.51
C LEU A 351 2.62 8.23 -21.97
N THR A 352 1.81 7.74 -22.89
CA THR A 352 1.92 8.09 -24.31
C THR A 352 1.53 9.53 -24.58
N ALA A 353 0.53 10.08 -23.86
CA ALA A 353 0.12 11.49 -23.98
C ALA A 353 1.24 12.47 -23.60
N VAL A 354 2.17 12.08 -22.74
CA VAL A 354 3.34 12.90 -22.37
C VAL A 354 4.60 12.53 -23.16
N GLY A 355 4.50 11.68 -24.18
CA GLY A 355 5.61 11.27 -25.02
C GLY A 355 6.65 10.42 -24.30
N ALA A 356 6.22 9.59 -23.35
CA ALA A 356 7.12 8.65 -22.67
C ALA A 356 7.69 7.63 -23.67
N SER A 357 8.99 7.36 -23.58
CA SER A 357 9.64 6.31 -24.35
C SER A 357 9.27 4.93 -23.83
N ASP A 358 9.47 3.88 -24.63
CA ASP A 358 9.30 2.49 -24.18
C ASP A 358 10.12 2.18 -22.93
N SER A 359 11.30 2.78 -22.81
CA SER A 359 12.14 2.67 -21.60
C SER A 359 11.51 3.36 -20.40
N ASP A 360 10.95 4.58 -20.57
CA ASP A 360 10.26 5.27 -19.49
C ASP A 360 9.04 4.46 -19.02
N ILE A 361 8.26 3.93 -19.95
CA ILE A 361 7.10 3.07 -19.67
C ILE A 361 7.52 1.87 -18.83
N ASN A 362 8.51 1.09 -19.28
CA ASN A 362 8.98 -0.08 -18.53
C ASN A 362 9.50 0.27 -17.14
N LYS A 363 10.26 1.37 -17.01
CA LYS A 363 10.75 1.83 -15.70
C LYS A 363 9.60 2.11 -14.74
N ILE A 364 8.61 2.89 -15.17
CA ILE A 364 7.50 3.32 -14.31
C ILE A 364 6.58 2.15 -13.99
N THR A 365 6.31 1.27 -14.96
CA THR A 365 5.27 0.24 -14.79
C THR A 365 5.76 -1.02 -14.08
N PHE A 366 7.08 -1.31 -14.05
CA PHE A 366 7.57 -2.49 -13.32
C PHE A 366 9.06 -2.45 -12.91
N GLU A 367 9.99 -1.91 -13.73
CA GLU A 367 11.43 -2.08 -13.47
C GLU A 367 11.86 -1.37 -12.18
N ASN A 368 11.35 -0.17 -11.93
CA ASN A 368 11.66 0.60 -10.72
C ASN A 368 11.19 -0.11 -9.46
N SER A 369 9.96 -0.63 -9.48
CA SER A 369 9.38 -1.40 -8.37
C SER A 369 10.21 -2.65 -8.09
N CYS A 370 10.49 -3.44 -9.14
CA CYS A 370 11.30 -4.66 -9.00
C CYS A 370 12.70 -4.38 -8.41
N ARG A 371 13.37 -3.33 -8.91
CA ARG A 371 14.68 -2.91 -8.41
C ARG A 371 14.61 -2.42 -6.97
N HIS A 372 13.63 -1.58 -6.66
CA HIS A 372 13.51 -0.95 -5.35
C HIS A 372 13.24 -1.96 -4.23
N PHE A 373 12.37 -2.93 -4.49
CA PHE A 373 12.05 -4.00 -3.54
C PHE A 373 12.99 -5.21 -3.64
N GLY A 374 13.93 -5.23 -4.59
CA GLY A 374 14.80 -6.39 -4.80
C GLY A 374 14.03 -7.66 -5.14
N TRP A 375 12.93 -7.51 -5.90
CA TRP A 375 12.04 -8.59 -6.28
C TRP A 375 12.15 -8.89 -7.77
N ASP A 376 12.23 -10.19 -8.12
CA ASP A 376 12.31 -10.66 -9.51
C ASP A 376 11.01 -11.36 -9.91
N PRO A 377 10.14 -10.71 -10.70
CA PRO A 377 8.90 -11.30 -11.17
C PRO A 377 9.10 -12.46 -12.16
N PHE A 378 10.30 -12.54 -12.75
CA PHE A 378 10.64 -13.53 -13.78
C PHE A 378 11.34 -14.77 -13.23
N ALA A 379 11.50 -14.86 -11.91
CA ALA A 379 12.07 -16.05 -11.27
C ALA A 379 11.26 -17.33 -11.54
N LYS A 380 9.93 -17.20 -11.76
CA LYS A 380 9.02 -18.30 -12.03
C LYS A 380 8.19 -18.10 -13.30
N THR A 381 7.81 -16.87 -13.61
CA THR A 381 7.00 -16.52 -14.79
C THR A 381 7.92 -16.03 -15.90
N ARG A 382 7.82 -16.60 -17.09
CA ARG A 382 8.60 -16.12 -18.25
C ARG A 382 8.12 -14.73 -18.66
N ARG A 383 9.03 -13.90 -19.15
CA ARG A 383 8.71 -12.50 -19.50
C ARG A 383 7.58 -12.39 -20.54
N GLU A 384 7.56 -13.28 -21.52
CA GLU A 384 6.50 -13.34 -22.53
C GLU A 384 5.12 -13.70 -21.99
N ASP A 385 5.07 -14.44 -20.87
CA ASP A 385 3.82 -14.81 -20.20
C ASP A 385 3.35 -13.75 -19.18
N ALA A 386 4.20 -12.74 -18.92
CA ALA A 386 3.97 -11.69 -17.94
C ALA A 386 3.36 -10.41 -18.53
N THR A 387 3.15 -10.36 -19.82
CA THR A 387 2.63 -9.17 -20.51
C THR A 387 1.12 -9.03 -20.33
N VAL A 388 0.61 -7.80 -20.48
CA VAL A 388 -0.83 -7.49 -20.46
C VAL A 388 -1.63 -8.46 -21.34
N GLY A 389 -1.21 -8.65 -22.58
CA GLY A 389 -1.90 -9.54 -23.52
C GLY A 389 -1.89 -10.99 -23.09
N ALA A 390 -0.74 -11.50 -22.64
CA ALA A 390 -0.61 -12.88 -22.18
C ALA A 390 -1.49 -13.15 -20.94
N LEU A 391 -1.48 -12.23 -19.96
CA LEU A 391 -2.29 -12.35 -18.75
C LEU A 391 -3.80 -12.31 -19.08
N ARG A 392 -4.25 -11.36 -19.88
CA ARG A 392 -5.65 -11.23 -20.32
C ARG A 392 -6.14 -12.45 -21.05
N ALA A 393 -5.29 -13.09 -21.84
CA ALA A 393 -5.64 -14.33 -22.55
C ALA A 393 -5.98 -15.48 -21.60
N THR A 394 -5.49 -15.47 -20.36
CA THR A 394 -5.79 -16.48 -19.33
C THR A 394 -7.06 -16.20 -18.53
N ALA A 395 -7.67 -15.01 -18.67
CA ALA A 395 -8.76 -14.51 -17.83
C ALA A 395 -9.95 -13.98 -18.64
N THR A 396 -10.22 -14.58 -19.79
CA THR A 396 -11.31 -14.15 -20.72
C THR A 396 -12.71 -14.40 -20.18
N ASP A 397 -12.86 -15.29 -19.20
CA ASP A 397 -14.11 -15.65 -18.54
C ASP A 397 -14.41 -14.85 -17.27
N VAL A 398 -13.52 -13.93 -16.88
CA VAL A 398 -13.74 -13.06 -15.72
C VAL A 398 -14.85 -12.05 -16.01
N ASP A 399 -15.86 -12.05 -15.14
CA ASP A 399 -16.96 -11.09 -15.24
C ASP A 399 -16.50 -9.69 -14.81
N VAL A 400 -16.54 -8.74 -15.73
CA VAL A 400 -16.19 -7.33 -15.50
C VAL A 400 -17.41 -6.41 -15.42
N SER A 401 -18.61 -6.98 -15.32
CA SER A 401 -19.86 -6.19 -15.29
C SER A 401 -19.90 -5.30 -14.07
N ILE A 402 -20.34 -4.05 -14.28
CA ILE A 402 -20.71 -3.16 -13.19
C ILE A 402 -22.08 -3.58 -12.67
N ARG A 403 -22.21 -3.82 -11.36
CA ARG A 403 -23.42 -4.30 -10.72
C ARG A 403 -23.71 -3.53 -9.43
N PRO A 404 -24.98 -3.23 -9.13
CA PRO A 404 -25.39 -2.69 -7.83
C PRO A 404 -24.98 -3.59 -6.66
N ARG A 405 -24.71 -2.99 -5.49
CA ARG A 405 -24.37 -3.69 -4.24
C ARG A 405 -25.35 -4.84 -3.91
N ALA A 406 -26.65 -4.57 -4.04
CA ALA A 406 -27.68 -5.55 -3.77
C ALA A 406 -27.61 -6.78 -4.70
N GLU A 407 -27.13 -6.61 -5.93
CA GLU A 407 -26.95 -7.72 -6.86
C GLU A 407 -25.71 -8.55 -6.47
N TRP A 408 -24.60 -7.91 -6.10
CA TRP A 408 -23.43 -8.59 -5.56
C TRP A 408 -23.79 -9.41 -4.33
N ALA A 409 -24.49 -8.79 -3.36
CA ALA A 409 -24.95 -9.45 -2.13
C ALA A 409 -25.78 -10.71 -2.43
N ARG A 410 -26.67 -10.65 -3.44
CA ARG A 410 -27.48 -11.82 -3.85
C ARG A 410 -26.63 -12.92 -4.46
N LEU A 411 -25.71 -12.59 -5.37
CA LEU A 411 -24.87 -13.56 -6.07
C LEU A 411 -23.95 -14.32 -5.11
N TYR A 412 -23.44 -13.65 -4.09
CA TYR A 412 -22.50 -14.25 -3.14
C TYR A 412 -23.17 -14.87 -1.91
N ALA A 413 -24.35 -14.40 -1.51
CA ALA A 413 -25.15 -15.10 -0.52
C ALA A 413 -25.49 -16.54 -0.96
N GLU A 414 -25.73 -16.74 -2.26
CA GLU A 414 -26.01 -18.07 -2.82
C GLU A 414 -24.75 -18.96 -2.89
N LYS A 415 -23.56 -18.38 -3.00
CA LYS A 415 -22.29 -19.12 -3.09
C LYS A 415 -21.70 -19.51 -1.74
N ASN A 416 -22.28 -19.10 -0.61
CA ASN A 416 -21.84 -19.37 0.77
C ASN A 416 -20.34 -19.09 1.00
N LEU A 417 -19.79 -18.07 0.32
CA LEU A 417 -18.35 -17.75 0.39
C LEU A 417 -17.95 -17.22 1.77
N ILE A 418 -18.91 -16.75 2.57
CA ILE A 418 -18.66 -16.34 3.95
C ILE A 418 -19.87 -16.75 4.80
N THR A 419 -19.74 -17.80 5.57
CA THR A 419 -20.65 -18.10 6.66
C THR A 419 -20.13 -17.35 7.89
N THR A 420 -20.59 -16.12 8.11
CA THR A 420 -20.46 -15.51 9.43
C THR A 420 -21.32 -16.34 10.37
N GLN A 421 -20.71 -17.18 11.22
CA GLN A 421 -21.44 -17.85 12.29
C GLN A 421 -21.95 -16.78 13.26
N PRO A 422 -23.21 -16.89 13.73
CA PRO A 422 -23.81 -15.93 14.65
C PRO A 422 -23.12 -15.88 16.01
#